data_ab496424960091395193f75b8e708c58
#
_entry.id   ab496424960091395193f75b8e708c58
#
_cell.length_a   1.000
_cell.length_b   1.000
_cell.length_c   1.000
_cell.angle_alpha   90.00
_cell.angle_beta   90.00
_cell.angle_gamma   90.00
#
_symmetry.space_group_name_H-M   'P 1'
#
loop_
_entity.id
_entity.type
_entity.pdbx_description
1 polymer ?
#
loop_
_entity_poly.entity_id
_entity_poly.type
_entity_poly.pdbx_seq_one_letter_code
_entity_poly.pdbx_strand_id
1 'polypeptide(L)'
;MENIYLPHIAKVVEVKDETPDVKSFRFEFVEPEIRENFTWKTGQFLILSVFGVGEAVFTFANPQTRKEFVECSIKKTGLVTEAIHELEAGDTVGIRGPYGNWFPFEDFKGKNLLFIAGGIGIAALRSPIEYSFDTRQDYKKITILYGARSPMDICYLDKLSYWKDVPDTELVLTADRGNENWQHKVGFIPAILKEMHPSSQNTIAIICGPPIMIKFVLKELTELGFTPDQIVTTLEMKMKCGLGKCGRCNIGNIYVCKDGPVFSYEQIEGLPDEY
;
A
#
# COMPACT_ATOMS: atom_id res chain seq x y z
N MET A 1 -12.69 -28.48 10.46
CA MET A 1 -12.48 -27.44 9.44
C MET A 1 -12.56 -26.11 10.13
N GLU A 2 -11.49 -25.35 10.10
CA GLU A 2 -11.45 -24.00 10.64
C GLU A 2 -12.41 -23.10 9.87
N ASN A 3 -13.16 -22.25 10.57
CA ASN A 3 -14.11 -21.37 9.92
C ASN A 3 -13.38 -20.12 9.40
N ILE A 4 -13.06 -20.10 8.11
CA ILE A 4 -12.35 -19.02 7.42
C ILE A 4 -13.04 -17.63 7.49
N TYR A 5 -14.28 -17.58 7.97
CA TYR A 5 -15.02 -16.32 8.20
C TYR A 5 -14.96 -15.84 9.65
N LEU A 6 -14.44 -16.65 10.57
CA LEU A 6 -14.27 -16.25 11.96
C LEU A 6 -13.00 -15.38 12.07
N PRO A 7 -13.11 -14.15 12.55
CA PRO A 7 -11.94 -13.31 12.75
C PRO A 7 -11.15 -13.74 13.99
N HIS A 8 -9.84 -13.66 13.93
CA HIS A 8 -8.98 -13.71 15.10
C HIS A 8 -9.12 -12.43 15.90
N ILE A 9 -9.17 -12.54 17.22
CA ILE A 9 -9.25 -11.39 18.11
C ILE A 9 -7.88 -10.75 18.25
N ALA A 10 -7.82 -9.44 18.03
CA ALA A 10 -6.62 -8.64 18.21
C ALA A 10 -6.92 -7.40 19.06
N LYS A 11 -5.90 -6.90 19.75
CA LYS A 11 -5.95 -5.63 20.51
C LYS A 11 -5.23 -4.55 19.74
N VAL A 12 -5.76 -3.36 19.78
CA VAL A 12 -5.04 -2.14 19.42
C VAL A 12 -3.94 -1.91 20.45
N VAL A 13 -2.69 -1.84 20.03
CA VAL A 13 -1.56 -1.59 20.93
C VAL A 13 -0.97 -0.19 20.77
N GLU A 14 -1.14 0.40 19.59
CA GLU A 14 -0.69 1.76 19.29
C GLU A 14 -1.62 2.41 18.27
N VAL A 15 -1.90 3.68 18.47
CA VAL A 15 -2.59 4.55 17.51
C VAL A 15 -1.72 5.78 17.29
N LYS A 16 -1.47 6.12 16.03
CA LYS A 16 -0.66 7.27 15.64
C LYS A 16 -1.40 8.10 14.60
N ASP A 17 -1.53 9.39 14.84
CA ASP A 17 -2.03 10.33 13.83
C ASP A 17 -0.95 10.56 12.77
N GLU A 18 -1.27 10.30 11.51
CA GLU A 18 -0.38 10.55 10.36
C GLU A 18 -0.73 11.88 9.67
N THR A 19 -2.02 12.09 9.45
CA THR A 19 -2.59 13.33 8.87
C THR A 19 -3.93 13.62 9.54
N PRO A 20 -4.61 14.75 9.27
CA PRO A 20 -5.91 15.04 9.86
C PRO A 20 -6.99 13.97 9.60
N ASP A 21 -6.86 13.17 8.54
CA ASP A 21 -7.82 12.15 8.15
C ASP A 21 -7.23 10.73 8.03
N VAL A 22 -5.96 10.53 8.42
CA VAL A 22 -5.29 9.22 8.40
C VAL A 22 -4.67 8.92 9.75
N LYS A 23 -4.97 7.75 10.29
CA LYS A 23 -4.30 7.17 11.48
C LYS A 23 -3.65 5.84 11.13
N SER A 24 -2.50 5.56 11.73
CA SER A 24 -1.86 4.25 11.76
C SER A 24 -2.21 3.52 13.05
N PHE A 25 -2.60 2.26 12.90
CA PHE A 25 -2.97 1.38 14.02
C PHE A 25 -2.07 0.17 14.02
N ARG A 26 -1.53 -0.19 15.20
CA ARG A 26 -0.85 -1.46 15.42
C ARG A 26 -1.73 -2.39 16.22
N PHE A 27 -1.75 -3.65 15.81
CA PHE A 27 -2.58 -4.69 16.39
C PHE A 27 -1.71 -5.87 16.81
N GLU A 28 -2.01 -6.45 17.96
CA GLU A 28 -1.46 -7.73 18.40
C GLU A 28 -2.58 -8.74 18.61
N PHE A 29 -2.40 -9.95 18.10
CA PHE A 29 -3.36 -11.04 18.33
C PHE A 29 -3.37 -11.44 19.81
N VAL A 30 -4.57 -11.69 20.33
CA VAL A 30 -4.76 -12.10 21.73
C VAL A 30 -4.29 -13.54 21.93
N GLU A 31 -4.56 -14.43 20.97
CA GLU A 31 -4.16 -15.83 21.02
C GLU A 31 -2.65 -15.95 20.71
N PRO A 32 -1.83 -16.53 21.63
CA PRO A 32 -0.38 -16.67 21.43
C PRO A 32 -0.04 -17.46 20.17
N GLU A 33 -0.75 -18.57 19.90
CA GLU A 33 -0.53 -19.40 18.72
C GLU A 33 -0.73 -18.64 17.41
N ILE A 34 -1.77 -17.79 17.35
CA ILE A 34 -2.00 -16.93 16.19
C ILE A 34 -0.91 -15.86 16.07
N ARG A 35 -0.54 -15.23 17.18
CA ARG A 35 0.53 -14.22 17.21
C ARG A 35 1.85 -14.75 16.65
N GLU A 36 2.22 -15.97 16.98
CA GLU A 36 3.48 -16.60 16.54
C GLU A 36 3.44 -17.05 15.09
N ASN A 37 2.28 -17.57 14.62
CA ASN A 37 2.17 -18.23 13.33
C ASN A 37 1.56 -17.37 12.23
N PHE A 38 0.92 -16.23 12.56
CA PHE A 38 0.33 -15.35 11.57
C PHE A 38 1.42 -14.67 10.73
N THR A 39 1.42 -14.95 9.45
CA THR A 39 2.40 -14.42 8.51
C THR A 39 1.70 -13.88 7.27
N TRP A 40 2.27 -12.86 6.68
CA TRP A 40 1.78 -12.26 5.43
C TRP A 40 2.96 -11.95 4.52
N LYS A 41 2.67 -11.58 3.29
CA LYS A 41 3.63 -11.05 2.33
C LYS A 41 3.22 -9.64 1.91
N THR A 42 4.19 -8.81 1.56
CA THR A 42 3.96 -7.44 1.07
C THR A 42 3.03 -7.44 -0.14
N GLY A 43 1.98 -6.62 -0.10
CA GLY A 43 0.94 -6.58 -1.12
C GLY A 43 -0.35 -7.28 -0.73
N GLN A 44 -0.31 -8.24 0.20
CA GLN A 44 -1.52 -8.85 0.75
C GLN A 44 -2.32 -7.85 1.60
N PHE A 45 -3.57 -8.21 1.87
CA PHE A 45 -4.49 -7.43 2.67
C PHE A 45 -5.16 -8.27 3.76
N LEU A 46 -5.77 -7.58 4.70
CA LEU A 46 -6.61 -8.15 5.75
C LEU A 46 -8.01 -7.53 5.73
N ILE A 47 -8.92 -8.14 6.44
CA ILE A 47 -10.23 -7.59 6.75
C ILE A 47 -10.27 -7.30 8.24
N LEU A 48 -10.46 -6.05 8.60
CA LEU A 48 -10.59 -5.56 9.97
C LEU A 48 -12.07 -5.40 10.31
N SER A 49 -12.50 -6.00 11.40
CA SER A 49 -13.87 -5.96 11.91
C SER A 49 -13.94 -5.13 13.19
N VAL A 50 -14.83 -4.15 13.21
CA VAL A 50 -15.26 -3.46 14.43
C VAL A 50 -16.59 -4.05 14.85
N PHE A 51 -16.62 -4.73 15.99
CA PHE A 51 -17.79 -5.47 16.46
C PHE A 51 -19.00 -4.54 16.65
N GLY A 52 -20.14 -4.94 16.10
CA GLY A 52 -21.38 -4.15 16.12
C GLY A 52 -21.46 -3.05 15.05
N VAL A 53 -20.39 -2.78 14.30
CA VAL A 53 -20.37 -1.73 13.26
C VAL A 53 -20.22 -2.34 11.85
N GLY A 54 -19.18 -3.16 11.65
CA GLY A 54 -18.91 -3.77 10.34
C GLY A 54 -17.45 -4.07 10.11
N GLU A 55 -17.12 -4.35 8.84
CA GLU A 55 -15.75 -4.70 8.43
C GLU A 55 -15.32 -3.98 7.15
N ALA A 56 -14.02 -3.75 7.03
CA ALA A 56 -13.40 -3.17 5.85
C ALA A 56 -12.03 -3.78 5.57
N VAL A 57 -11.59 -3.64 4.31
CA VAL A 57 -10.34 -4.19 3.80
C VAL A 57 -9.22 -3.17 3.97
N PHE A 58 -8.06 -3.63 4.46
CA PHE A 58 -6.86 -2.81 4.59
C PHE A 58 -5.62 -3.60 4.21
N THR A 59 -4.64 -2.92 3.64
CA THR A 59 -3.33 -3.49 3.37
C THR A 59 -2.49 -3.56 4.66
N PHE A 60 -1.57 -4.51 4.70
CA PHE A 60 -0.51 -4.51 5.72
C PHE A 60 0.47 -3.38 5.41
N ALA A 61 0.60 -2.42 6.32
CA ALA A 61 1.50 -1.29 6.16
C ALA A 61 2.94 -1.60 6.61
N ASN A 62 3.16 -2.67 7.38
CA ASN A 62 4.47 -3.18 7.74
C ASN A 62 4.83 -4.46 6.96
N PRO A 63 6.13 -4.70 6.66
CA PRO A 63 6.55 -5.89 5.93
C PRO A 63 6.54 -7.15 6.82
N GLN A 64 6.53 -8.31 6.20
CA GLN A 64 6.63 -9.62 6.86
C GLN A 64 7.93 -9.85 7.63
N THR A 65 8.95 -9.04 7.39
CA THR A 65 10.23 -9.05 8.12
C THR A 65 10.11 -8.44 9.52
N ARG A 66 9.01 -7.70 9.79
CA ARG A 66 8.70 -7.02 11.05
C ARG A 66 7.33 -7.46 11.54
N LYS A 67 7.25 -8.71 11.98
CA LYS A 67 6.00 -9.42 12.28
C LYS A 67 5.56 -9.36 13.75
N GLU A 68 6.19 -8.54 14.56
CA GLU A 68 5.87 -8.38 15.99
C GLU A 68 4.43 -7.87 16.20
N PHE A 69 3.92 -7.15 15.22
CA PHE A 69 2.55 -6.61 15.17
C PHE A 69 2.05 -6.54 13.73
N VAL A 70 0.74 -6.43 13.57
CA VAL A 70 0.10 -6.05 12.31
C VAL A 70 -0.14 -4.55 12.32
N GLU A 71 0.26 -3.85 11.25
CA GLU A 71 0.03 -2.40 11.14
C GLU A 71 -0.81 -2.08 9.89
N CYS A 72 -1.81 -1.21 10.07
CA CYS A 72 -2.62 -0.65 8.99
C CYS A 72 -2.69 0.87 9.12
N SER A 73 -2.62 1.59 8.00
CA SER A 73 -2.88 3.02 7.96
C SER A 73 -4.22 3.27 7.27
N ILE A 74 -5.11 3.94 7.97
CA ILE A 74 -6.54 3.97 7.68
C ILE A 74 -6.98 5.41 7.51
N LYS A 75 -7.52 5.71 6.32
CA LYS A 75 -8.14 6.98 6.04
C LYS A 75 -9.60 6.97 6.47
N LYS A 76 -10.04 8.05 7.14
CA LYS A 76 -11.43 8.26 7.57
C LYS A 76 -12.30 8.60 6.35
N THR A 77 -13.14 7.65 5.91
CA THR A 77 -13.93 7.81 4.67
C THR A 77 -15.37 7.32 4.78
N GLY A 78 -15.78 6.72 5.90
CA GLY A 78 -17.14 6.22 6.08
C GLY A 78 -17.30 5.45 7.39
N LEU A 79 -18.48 4.91 7.62
CA LEU A 79 -18.94 4.37 8.91
C LEU A 79 -17.92 3.47 9.62
N VAL A 80 -17.36 2.47 8.93
CA VAL A 80 -16.41 1.54 9.55
C VAL A 80 -15.09 2.24 9.87
N THR A 81 -14.57 3.07 8.96
CA THR A 81 -13.32 3.82 9.18
C THR A 81 -13.49 4.92 10.22
N GLU A 82 -14.68 5.51 10.36
CA GLU A 82 -15.01 6.42 11.46
C GLU A 82 -14.94 5.69 12.80
N ALA A 83 -15.58 4.53 12.91
CA ALA A 83 -15.52 3.73 14.13
C ALA A 83 -14.09 3.25 14.45
N ILE A 84 -13.28 2.92 13.45
CA ILE A 84 -11.86 2.58 13.67
C ILE A 84 -11.09 3.79 14.20
N HIS A 85 -11.36 4.99 13.72
CA HIS A 85 -10.68 6.21 14.17
C HIS A 85 -10.99 6.59 15.64
N GLU A 86 -12.06 6.06 16.21
CA GLU A 86 -12.42 6.22 17.64
C GLU A 86 -11.75 5.17 18.54
N LEU A 87 -11.07 4.17 17.98
CA LEU A 87 -10.39 3.13 18.76
C LEU A 87 -9.14 3.71 19.46
N GLU A 88 -8.92 3.21 20.68
CA GLU A 88 -7.77 3.54 21.51
C GLU A 88 -6.95 2.28 21.84
N ALA A 89 -5.75 2.46 22.38
CA ALA A 89 -4.93 1.35 22.86
C ALA A 89 -5.67 0.55 23.94
N GLY A 90 -5.76 -0.76 23.75
CA GLY A 90 -6.52 -1.70 24.60
C GLY A 90 -7.83 -2.17 23.99
N ASP A 91 -8.39 -1.45 23.02
CA ASP A 91 -9.61 -1.83 22.33
C ASP A 91 -9.42 -3.12 21.53
N THR A 92 -10.53 -3.82 21.29
CA THR A 92 -10.55 -5.14 20.65
C THR A 92 -11.19 -5.05 19.26
N VAL A 93 -10.55 -5.70 18.29
CA VAL A 93 -11.00 -5.81 16.91
C VAL A 93 -10.90 -7.25 16.43
N GLY A 94 -11.54 -7.55 15.32
CA GLY A 94 -11.39 -8.83 14.63
C GLY A 94 -10.53 -8.68 13.37
N ILE A 95 -9.59 -9.60 13.13
CA ILE A 95 -8.73 -9.62 11.95
C ILE A 95 -8.87 -10.95 11.23
N ARG A 96 -9.16 -10.90 9.93
CA ARG A 96 -9.16 -12.05 9.01
C ARG A 96 -8.16 -11.83 7.90
N GLY A 97 -7.47 -12.88 7.49
CA GLY A 97 -6.47 -12.85 6.43
C GLY A 97 -5.27 -13.73 6.77
N PRO A 98 -4.14 -13.55 6.08
CA PRO A 98 -3.95 -12.65 4.93
C PRO A 98 -4.70 -13.14 3.69
N TYR A 99 -5.09 -12.21 2.83
CA TYR A 99 -5.78 -12.49 1.58
C TYR A 99 -5.05 -11.88 0.38
N GLY A 100 -5.39 -12.35 -0.80
CA GLY A 100 -4.83 -11.87 -2.07
C GLY A 100 -3.43 -12.38 -2.37
N ASN A 101 -2.93 -11.98 -3.53
CA ASN A 101 -1.55 -12.21 -3.94
C ASN A 101 -0.60 -11.16 -3.33
N TRP A 102 0.67 -11.17 -3.74
CA TRP A 102 1.73 -10.32 -3.19
C TRP A 102 2.67 -9.81 -4.28
N PHE A 103 3.48 -8.81 -3.97
CA PHE A 103 4.54 -8.36 -4.85
C PHE A 103 5.60 -9.45 -5.05
N PRO A 104 5.93 -9.81 -6.29
CA PRO A 104 6.90 -10.89 -6.59
C PRO A 104 8.35 -10.39 -6.43
N PHE A 105 8.76 -10.07 -5.20
CA PHE A 105 10.08 -9.49 -4.92
C PHE A 105 11.26 -10.36 -5.31
N GLU A 106 11.07 -11.68 -5.38
CA GLU A 106 12.10 -12.59 -5.89
C GLU A 106 12.46 -12.30 -7.35
N ASP A 107 11.45 -11.91 -8.16
CA ASP A 107 11.64 -11.57 -9.58
C ASP A 107 12.25 -10.16 -9.77
N PHE A 108 12.27 -9.37 -8.70
CA PHE A 108 12.81 -8.01 -8.71
C PHE A 108 14.29 -7.95 -8.29
N LYS A 109 14.88 -9.07 -7.84
CA LYS A 109 16.28 -9.11 -7.41
C LYS A 109 17.23 -8.64 -8.53
N GLY A 110 18.23 -7.86 -8.15
CA GLY A 110 19.21 -7.26 -9.07
C GLY A 110 18.68 -6.12 -9.94
N LYS A 111 17.44 -5.65 -9.72
CA LYS A 111 16.83 -4.54 -10.46
C LYS A 111 16.83 -3.25 -9.65
N ASN A 112 16.61 -2.13 -10.34
CA ASN A 112 16.22 -0.87 -9.71
C ASN A 112 14.72 -0.93 -9.37
N LEU A 113 14.33 -0.31 -8.26
CA LEU A 113 12.93 -0.17 -7.86
C LEU A 113 12.51 1.30 -7.90
N LEU A 114 11.41 1.59 -8.59
CA LEU A 114 10.79 2.91 -8.65
C LEU A 114 9.40 2.82 -8.02
N PHE A 115 9.26 3.26 -6.77
CA PHE A 115 7.98 3.35 -6.09
C PHE A 115 7.32 4.68 -6.39
N ILE A 116 6.05 4.67 -6.80
CA ILE A 116 5.26 5.86 -7.13
C ILE A 116 3.97 5.83 -6.31
N ALA A 117 3.87 6.69 -5.32
CA ALA A 117 2.77 6.73 -4.36
C ALA A 117 1.98 8.02 -4.43
N GLY A 118 0.64 7.94 -4.45
CA GLY A 118 -0.27 9.09 -4.36
C GLY A 118 -1.17 9.06 -3.13
N GLY A 119 -1.09 10.07 -2.28
CA GLY A 119 -1.93 10.19 -1.08
C GLY A 119 -1.81 8.98 -0.18
N ILE A 120 -2.95 8.40 0.24
CA ILE A 120 -2.98 7.19 1.11
C ILE A 120 -2.45 5.93 0.41
N GLY A 121 -2.26 5.93 -0.91
CA GLY A 121 -1.61 4.83 -1.63
C GLY A 121 -0.21 4.52 -1.12
N ILE A 122 0.46 5.46 -0.45
CA ILE A 122 1.72 5.21 0.25
C ILE A 122 1.59 4.11 1.32
N ALA A 123 0.42 3.92 1.93
CA ALA A 123 0.20 2.87 2.93
C ALA A 123 0.36 1.46 2.33
N ALA A 124 -0.10 1.26 1.10
CA ALA A 124 0.09 0.01 0.37
C ALA A 124 1.55 -0.19 -0.09
N LEU A 125 2.27 0.90 -0.36
CA LEU A 125 3.67 0.86 -0.78
C LEU A 125 4.66 0.90 0.39
N ARG A 126 4.25 1.29 1.60
CA ARG A 126 5.15 1.31 2.75
C ARG A 126 5.71 -0.08 3.06
N SER A 127 4.85 -1.09 3.10
CA SER A 127 5.27 -2.48 3.33
C SER A 127 6.33 -2.95 2.31
N PRO A 128 6.13 -2.85 0.97
CA PRO A 128 7.14 -3.23 0.00
C PRO A 128 8.39 -2.32 0.00
N ILE A 129 8.27 -1.03 0.31
CA ILE A 129 9.43 -0.13 0.48
C ILE A 129 10.29 -0.60 1.65
N GLU A 130 9.71 -0.75 2.85
CA GLU A 130 10.44 -1.18 4.03
C GLU A 130 10.98 -2.62 3.88
N TYR A 131 10.27 -3.52 3.19
CA TYR A 131 10.81 -4.84 2.83
C TYR A 131 12.06 -4.74 1.96
N SER A 132 12.07 -3.85 0.96
CA SER A 132 13.23 -3.65 0.11
C SER A 132 14.43 -3.06 0.86
N PHE A 133 14.19 -2.33 1.95
CA PHE A 133 15.25 -1.86 2.86
C PHE A 133 15.77 -2.97 3.76
N ASP A 134 14.89 -3.82 4.28
CA ASP A 134 15.28 -4.97 5.12
C ASP A 134 16.09 -6.01 4.33
N THR A 135 15.91 -6.05 3.01
CA THR A 135 16.64 -6.91 2.06
C THR A 135 17.44 -6.09 1.03
N ARG A 136 18.04 -4.99 1.50
CA ARG A 136 18.64 -3.93 0.67
C ARG A 136 19.65 -4.43 -0.36
N GLN A 137 20.44 -5.44 0.00
CA GLN A 137 21.48 -6.03 -0.86
C GLN A 137 20.91 -6.72 -2.12
N ASP A 138 19.62 -7.05 -2.14
CA ASP A 138 18.99 -7.74 -3.26
C ASP A 138 18.64 -6.80 -4.42
N TYR A 139 18.66 -5.47 -4.20
CA TYR A 139 18.23 -4.48 -5.19
C TYR A 139 19.34 -3.46 -5.47
N LYS A 140 19.26 -2.83 -6.65
CA LYS A 140 20.13 -1.72 -7.02
C LYS A 140 19.59 -0.40 -6.44
N LYS A 141 19.44 0.63 -7.24
CA LYS A 141 18.89 1.90 -6.81
C LYS A 141 17.40 1.76 -6.45
N ILE A 142 17.00 2.37 -5.34
CA ILE A 142 15.59 2.53 -4.95
C ILE A 142 15.22 4.00 -5.10
N THR A 143 14.18 4.30 -5.87
CA THR A 143 13.65 5.66 -6.03
C THR A 143 12.21 5.66 -5.54
N ILE A 144 11.87 6.61 -4.68
CA ILE A 144 10.52 6.79 -4.14
C ILE A 144 10.02 8.16 -4.54
N LEU A 145 9.01 8.19 -5.40
CA LEU A 145 8.25 9.39 -5.73
C LEU A 145 6.93 9.35 -4.96
N TYR A 146 6.78 10.23 -3.98
CA TYR A 146 5.58 10.32 -3.17
C TYR A 146 4.96 11.70 -3.25
N GLY A 147 3.68 11.76 -3.60
CA GLY A 147 2.93 12.99 -3.72
C GLY A 147 1.61 12.98 -2.95
N ALA A 148 1.20 14.15 -2.46
CA ALA A 148 -0.09 14.38 -1.82
C ALA A 148 -0.70 15.72 -2.27
N ARG A 149 -1.96 15.99 -1.90
CA ARG A 149 -2.64 17.24 -2.26
C ARG A 149 -1.98 18.48 -1.65
N SER A 150 -1.51 18.33 -0.42
CA SER A 150 -0.81 19.38 0.32
C SER A 150 0.24 18.79 1.26
N PRO A 151 1.15 19.60 1.81
CA PRO A 151 2.08 19.14 2.85
C PRO A 151 1.44 18.49 4.08
N MET A 152 0.23 18.92 4.43
CA MET A 152 -0.53 18.35 5.57
C MET A 152 -1.08 16.95 5.29
N ASP A 153 -1.17 16.55 4.02
CA ASP A 153 -1.65 15.23 3.60
C ASP A 153 -0.50 14.21 3.42
N ILE A 154 0.74 14.57 3.75
CA ILE A 154 1.91 13.68 3.69
C ILE A 154 1.92 12.79 4.94
N CYS A 155 1.76 11.48 4.73
CA CYS A 155 1.88 10.48 5.80
C CYS A 155 3.35 10.14 6.09
N TYR A 156 3.60 9.57 7.28
CA TYR A 156 4.88 8.98 7.67
C TYR A 156 6.07 9.96 7.72
N LEU A 157 5.83 11.20 8.10
CA LEU A 157 6.87 12.23 8.18
C LEU A 157 8.10 11.80 8.99
N ASP A 158 7.90 11.03 10.07
CA ASP A 158 8.97 10.46 10.89
C ASP A 158 9.81 9.41 10.17
N LYS A 159 9.22 8.69 9.19
CA LYS A 159 9.89 7.64 8.42
C LYS A 159 10.60 8.17 7.18
N LEU A 160 10.11 9.27 6.61
CA LEU A 160 10.68 9.83 5.37
C LEU A 160 12.14 10.24 5.55
N SER A 161 12.54 10.73 6.74
CA SER A 161 13.94 11.01 7.06
C SER A 161 14.80 9.76 7.01
N TYR A 162 14.34 8.69 7.67
CA TYR A 162 15.01 7.38 7.65
C TYR A 162 15.09 6.81 6.23
N TRP A 163 14.01 6.89 5.44
CA TRP A 163 13.99 6.36 4.08
C TRP A 163 15.03 7.04 3.18
N LYS A 164 15.22 8.36 3.37
CA LYS A 164 16.22 9.14 2.63
C LYS A 164 17.65 8.71 2.96
N ASP A 165 17.90 8.23 4.18
CA ASP A 165 19.22 7.88 4.67
C ASP A 165 19.62 6.43 4.32
N VAL A 166 18.69 5.61 3.78
CA VAL A 166 19.00 4.25 3.32
C VAL A 166 19.94 4.32 2.10
N PRO A 167 21.05 3.58 2.07
CA PRO A 167 22.01 3.61 0.97
C PRO A 167 21.35 3.40 -0.41
N ASP A 168 21.84 4.11 -1.44
CA ASP A 168 21.35 4.08 -2.82
C ASP A 168 19.84 4.30 -2.95
N THR A 169 19.27 5.11 -2.05
CA THR A 169 17.86 5.47 -2.05
C THR A 169 17.69 6.96 -2.37
N GLU A 170 16.77 7.25 -3.26
CA GLU A 170 16.36 8.61 -3.60
C GLU A 170 14.89 8.80 -3.23
N LEU A 171 14.60 9.81 -2.40
CA LEU A 171 13.26 10.19 -2.02
C LEU A 171 12.90 11.54 -2.63
N VAL A 172 11.85 11.55 -3.47
CA VAL A 172 11.29 12.75 -4.09
C VAL A 172 9.88 12.95 -3.56
N LEU A 173 9.68 14.06 -2.86
CA LEU A 173 8.36 14.46 -2.34
C LEU A 173 7.77 15.56 -3.21
N THR A 174 6.47 15.48 -3.47
CA THR A 174 5.72 16.53 -4.16
C THR A 174 4.38 16.80 -3.49
N ALA A 175 3.89 18.02 -3.60
CA ALA A 175 2.53 18.38 -3.22
C ALA A 175 1.86 19.09 -4.41
N ASP A 176 0.57 18.81 -4.65
CA ASP A 176 -0.18 19.52 -5.69
C ASP A 176 -0.20 21.03 -5.42
N ARG A 177 -0.24 21.40 -4.13
CA ARG A 177 -0.17 22.76 -3.63
C ARG A 177 0.82 22.84 -2.47
N GLY A 178 1.92 23.54 -2.67
CA GLY A 178 2.87 23.85 -1.61
C GLY A 178 2.37 24.95 -0.66
N ASN A 179 3.10 25.19 0.41
CA ASN A 179 2.98 26.35 1.29
C ASN A 179 4.36 26.97 1.52
N GLU A 180 4.44 28.06 2.28
CA GLU A 180 5.69 28.80 2.53
C GLU A 180 6.80 27.94 3.15
N ASN A 181 6.45 26.89 3.88
CA ASN A 181 7.41 25.99 4.53
C ASN A 181 7.75 24.76 3.69
N TRP A 182 7.12 24.59 2.51
CA TRP A 182 7.32 23.42 1.66
C TRP A 182 8.58 23.58 0.80
N GLN A 183 9.61 22.78 1.09
CA GLN A 183 10.91 22.82 0.42
C GLN A 183 11.11 21.73 -0.65
N HIS A 184 10.06 20.98 -0.97
CA HIS A 184 10.09 19.91 -1.96
C HIS A 184 9.38 20.34 -3.25
N LYS A 185 9.21 19.41 -4.19
CA LYS A 185 8.55 19.68 -5.46
C LYS A 185 7.10 20.13 -5.27
N VAL A 186 6.62 20.95 -6.20
CA VAL A 186 5.21 21.34 -6.31
C VAL A 186 4.72 20.93 -7.68
N GLY A 187 3.67 20.12 -7.73
CA GLY A 187 3.09 19.62 -8.97
C GLY A 187 2.54 18.19 -8.83
N PHE A 188 1.76 17.81 -9.82
CA PHE A 188 1.19 16.47 -9.89
C PHE A 188 2.26 15.41 -10.18
N ILE A 189 2.11 14.24 -9.57
CA ILE A 189 3.04 13.11 -9.70
C ILE A 189 3.44 12.81 -11.16
N PRO A 190 2.53 12.74 -12.16
CA PRO A 190 2.94 12.49 -13.55
C PRO A 190 3.88 13.55 -14.11
N ALA A 191 3.68 14.83 -13.77
CA ALA A 191 4.56 15.91 -14.22
C ALA A 191 5.94 15.81 -13.58
N ILE A 192 6.01 15.49 -12.28
CA ILE A 192 7.28 15.28 -11.57
C ILE A 192 8.00 14.03 -12.11
N LEU A 193 7.27 12.96 -12.39
CA LEU A 193 7.82 11.73 -13.00
C LEU A 193 8.48 12.04 -14.36
N LYS A 194 7.80 12.83 -15.19
CA LYS A 194 8.33 13.30 -16.47
C LYS A 194 9.61 14.13 -16.30
N GLU A 195 9.63 15.05 -15.34
CA GLU A 195 10.81 15.86 -15.00
C GLU A 195 11.99 14.99 -14.53
N MET A 196 11.71 13.98 -13.67
CA MET A 196 12.73 13.05 -13.15
C MET A 196 13.34 12.17 -14.26
N HIS A 197 12.58 11.85 -15.28
CA HIS A 197 12.98 11.04 -16.42
C HIS A 197 13.71 9.73 -16.01
N PRO A 198 13.10 8.88 -15.15
CA PRO A 198 13.76 7.65 -14.70
C PRO A 198 14.01 6.71 -15.88
N SER A 199 15.16 6.03 -15.85
CA SER A 199 15.49 5.02 -16.87
C SER A 199 14.64 3.76 -16.68
N SER A 200 14.03 3.27 -17.75
CA SER A 200 13.34 1.98 -17.78
C SER A 200 14.31 0.78 -17.75
N GLN A 201 15.61 1.03 -18.03
CA GLN A 201 16.60 -0.03 -18.12
C GLN A 201 16.77 -0.73 -16.76
N ASN A 202 16.45 -2.03 -16.71
CA ASN A 202 16.55 -2.87 -15.52
C ASN A 202 15.81 -2.29 -14.29
N THR A 203 14.64 -1.66 -14.53
CA THR A 203 13.86 -0.98 -13.50
C THR A 203 12.44 -1.55 -13.45
N ILE A 204 11.94 -1.80 -12.24
CA ILE A 204 10.53 -2.12 -11.97
C ILE A 204 9.87 -0.88 -11.36
N ALA A 205 8.79 -0.43 -11.95
CA ALA A 205 7.93 0.63 -11.42
C ALA A 205 6.78 0.01 -10.63
N ILE A 206 6.58 0.44 -9.38
CA ILE A 206 5.56 -0.06 -8.46
C ILE A 206 4.67 1.11 -8.05
N ILE A 207 3.38 1.05 -8.39
CA ILE A 207 2.49 2.21 -8.33
C ILE A 207 1.31 1.92 -7.40
N CYS A 208 0.95 2.89 -6.56
CA CYS A 208 -0.32 2.87 -5.83
C CYS A 208 -0.81 4.31 -5.58
N GLY A 209 -2.10 4.52 -5.81
CA GLY A 209 -2.72 5.83 -5.59
C GLY A 209 -4.09 5.95 -6.24
N PRO A 210 -4.66 7.16 -6.34
CA PRO A 210 -5.95 7.38 -6.98
C PRO A 210 -5.97 6.91 -8.44
N PRO A 211 -7.08 6.32 -8.93
CA PRO A 211 -7.17 5.80 -10.31
C PRO A 211 -6.74 6.79 -11.38
N ILE A 212 -7.15 8.04 -11.22
CA ILE A 212 -6.78 9.11 -12.17
C ILE A 212 -5.25 9.35 -12.22
N MET A 213 -4.57 9.29 -11.06
CA MET A 213 -3.12 9.38 -10.99
C MET A 213 -2.47 8.19 -11.70
N ILE A 214 -2.92 6.97 -11.39
CA ILE A 214 -2.38 5.74 -12.00
C ILE A 214 -2.48 5.83 -13.53
N LYS A 215 -3.63 6.22 -14.06
CA LYS A 215 -3.84 6.39 -15.51
C LYS A 215 -2.81 7.29 -16.17
N PHE A 216 -2.51 8.46 -15.58
CA PHE A 216 -1.51 9.38 -16.12
C PHE A 216 -0.07 8.89 -15.90
N VAL A 217 0.20 8.25 -14.76
CA VAL A 217 1.52 7.65 -14.48
C VAL A 217 1.85 6.53 -15.45
N LEU A 218 0.88 5.64 -15.75
CA LEU A 218 1.03 4.58 -16.75
C LEU A 218 1.40 5.14 -18.12
N LYS A 219 0.71 6.22 -18.54
CA LYS A 219 1.02 6.91 -19.80
C LYS A 219 2.45 7.44 -19.82
N GLU A 220 2.87 8.16 -18.78
CA GLU A 220 4.23 8.72 -18.69
C GLU A 220 5.29 7.61 -18.66
N LEU A 221 5.07 6.53 -17.91
CA LEU A 221 6.01 5.39 -17.88
C LEU A 221 6.15 4.72 -19.26
N THR A 222 5.06 4.55 -19.99
CA THR A 222 5.09 4.03 -21.35
C THR A 222 5.86 4.95 -22.28
N GLU A 223 5.66 6.28 -22.19
CA GLU A 223 6.43 7.27 -22.96
C GLU A 223 7.92 7.27 -22.59
N LEU A 224 8.27 6.92 -21.34
CA LEU A 224 9.65 6.75 -20.87
C LEU A 224 10.27 5.38 -21.24
N GLY A 225 9.51 4.53 -21.94
CA GLY A 225 9.98 3.25 -22.45
C GLY A 225 9.91 2.09 -21.47
N PHE A 226 9.12 2.18 -20.41
CA PHE A 226 8.79 1.02 -19.58
C PHE A 226 7.85 0.09 -20.32
N THR A 227 8.13 -1.20 -20.31
CA THR A 227 7.25 -2.23 -20.85
C THR A 227 6.18 -2.63 -19.83
N PRO A 228 5.00 -3.15 -20.25
CA PRO A 228 3.91 -3.49 -19.35
C PRO A 228 4.29 -4.48 -18.23
N ASP A 229 5.22 -5.39 -18.46
CA ASP A 229 5.74 -6.33 -17.47
C ASP A 229 6.67 -5.67 -16.42
N GLN A 230 7.23 -4.50 -16.72
CA GLN A 230 8.03 -3.71 -15.78
C GLN A 230 7.19 -2.83 -14.85
N ILE A 231 5.89 -2.73 -15.07
CA ILE A 231 4.99 -1.86 -14.29
C ILE A 231 4.07 -2.73 -13.46
N VAL A 232 4.10 -2.54 -12.16
CA VAL A 232 3.27 -3.26 -11.18
C VAL A 232 2.42 -2.26 -10.43
N THR A 233 1.13 -2.55 -10.28
CA THR A 233 0.19 -1.70 -9.57
C THR A 233 -0.71 -2.51 -8.65
N THR A 234 -1.37 -1.84 -7.71
CA THR A 234 -2.41 -2.45 -6.88
C THR A 234 -3.77 -1.91 -7.30
N LEU A 235 -4.75 -2.80 -7.39
CA LEU A 235 -6.13 -2.43 -7.66
C LEU A 235 -6.97 -2.48 -6.38
N GLU A 236 -7.86 -1.53 -6.25
CA GLU A 236 -8.86 -1.49 -5.17
C GLU A 236 -10.26 -1.67 -5.75
N MET A 237 -11.05 -2.50 -5.08
CA MET A 237 -12.47 -2.69 -5.38
C MET A 237 -13.27 -2.86 -4.09
N LYS A 238 -14.59 -2.82 -4.19
CA LYS A 238 -15.50 -3.02 -3.05
C LYS A 238 -15.47 -4.47 -2.56
N MET A 239 -14.32 -4.92 -2.04
CA MET A 239 -14.15 -6.27 -1.51
C MET A 239 -15.02 -6.49 -0.26
N LYS A 240 -15.57 -7.71 -0.11
CA LYS A 240 -16.37 -8.13 1.05
C LYS A 240 -15.89 -9.47 1.62
N CYS A 241 -15.85 -10.54 0.84
CA CYS A 241 -15.47 -11.86 1.36
C CYS A 241 -13.96 -12.07 1.45
N GLY A 242 -13.15 -11.40 0.63
CA GLY A 242 -11.70 -11.61 0.52
C GLY A 242 -11.29 -12.89 -0.22
N LEU A 243 -12.24 -13.69 -0.72
CA LEU A 243 -12.05 -15.09 -1.14
C LEU A 243 -12.56 -15.39 -2.57
N GLY A 244 -12.91 -14.36 -3.35
CA GLY A 244 -13.45 -14.52 -4.71
C GLY A 244 -14.85 -15.15 -4.77
N LYS A 245 -15.61 -15.18 -3.66
CA LYS A 245 -16.92 -15.87 -3.60
C LYS A 245 -18.13 -14.97 -3.82
N CYS A 246 -18.08 -13.71 -3.37
CA CYS A 246 -19.25 -12.85 -3.39
C CYS A 246 -19.43 -12.06 -4.67
N GLY A 247 -18.44 -12.02 -5.59
CA GLY A 247 -18.49 -11.33 -6.86
C GLY A 247 -18.39 -9.80 -6.81
N ARG A 248 -18.24 -9.19 -5.60
CA ARG A 248 -18.28 -7.72 -5.45
C ARG A 248 -17.04 -6.99 -5.97
N CYS A 249 -15.93 -7.69 -6.12
CA CYS A 249 -14.64 -7.13 -6.52
C CYS A 249 -14.21 -7.59 -7.92
N ASN A 250 -15.17 -8.02 -8.75
CA ASN A 250 -14.81 -8.41 -10.11
C ASN A 250 -14.54 -7.19 -11.00
N ILE A 251 -13.55 -7.32 -11.88
CA ILE A 251 -13.27 -6.45 -13.01
C ILE A 251 -13.15 -7.37 -14.21
N GLY A 252 -14.07 -7.26 -15.16
CA GLY A 252 -14.11 -8.21 -16.27
C GLY A 252 -14.17 -9.66 -15.78
N ASN A 253 -13.14 -10.43 -16.05
CA ASN A 253 -13.03 -11.86 -15.70
C ASN A 253 -12.19 -12.16 -14.45
N ILE A 254 -11.70 -11.15 -13.74
CA ILE A 254 -10.89 -11.30 -12.52
C ILE A 254 -11.65 -10.89 -11.26
N TYR A 255 -11.28 -11.46 -10.12
CA TYR A 255 -11.67 -11.04 -8.79
C TYR A 255 -10.47 -10.43 -8.06
N VAL A 256 -10.47 -9.11 -7.85
CA VAL A 256 -9.32 -8.41 -7.23
C VAL A 256 -8.89 -9.02 -5.90
N CYS A 257 -9.82 -9.52 -5.08
CA CYS A 257 -9.48 -10.13 -3.79
C CYS A 257 -8.85 -11.52 -3.88
N LYS A 258 -8.91 -12.20 -5.04
CA LYS A 258 -8.39 -13.55 -5.24
C LYS A 258 -7.20 -13.56 -6.21
N ASP A 259 -7.37 -12.88 -7.35
CA ASP A 259 -6.40 -12.87 -8.45
C ASP A 259 -5.35 -11.75 -8.25
N GLY A 260 -5.70 -10.72 -7.42
CA GLY A 260 -4.88 -9.60 -7.01
C GLY A 260 -4.70 -9.54 -5.48
N PRO A 261 -4.49 -8.35 -4.91
CA PRO A 261 -4.66 -7.01 -5.49
C PRO A 261 -3.48 -6.51 -6.34
N VAL A 262 -2.36 -7.21 -6.36
CA VAL A 262 -1.13 -6.84 -7.10
C VAL A 262 -1.20 -7.40 -8.52
N PHE A 263 -1.02 -6.53 -9.51
CA PHE A 263 -1.01 -6.91 -10.93
C PHE A 263 0.12 -6.22 -11.68
N SER A 264 0.70 -6.89 -12.68
CA SER A 264 1.46 -6.19 -13.71
C SER A 264 0.50 -5.42 -14.63
N TYR A 265 0.99 -4.37 -15.26
CA TYR A 265 0.18 -3.62 -16.22
C TYR A 265 -0.24 -4.52 -17.41
N GLU A 266 0.62 -5.48 -17.81
CA GLU A 266 0.30 -6.49 -18.81
C GLU A 266 -0.97 -7.30 -18.46
N GLN A 267 -1.18 -7.62 -17.18
CA GLN A 267 -2.34 -8.41 -16.72
C GLN A 267 -3.65 -7.61 -16.72
N ILE A 268 -3.57 -6.28 -16.65
CA ILE A 268 -4.74 -5.40 -16.55
C ILE A 268 -4.97 -4.57 -17.81
N GLU A 269 -4.02 -4.54 -18.72
CA GLU A 269 -4.17 -3.91 -20.03
C GLU A 269 -5.33 -4.58 -20.79
N GLY A 270 -6.33 -3.79 -21.14
CA GLY A 270 -7.54 -4.29 -21.81
C GLY A 270 -8.67 -4.76 -20.89
N LEU A 271 -8.51 -4.69 -19.55
CA LEU A 271 -9.65 -4.80 -18.65
C LEU A 271 -10.58 -3.58 -18.81
N PRO A 272 -11.89 -3.74 -18.52
CA PRO A 272 -12.80 -2.60 -18.49
C PRO A 272 -12.33 -1.49 -17.55
N ASP A 273 -12.53 -0.22 -17.93
CA ASP A 273 -12.22 0.97 -17.12
C ASP A 273 -13.14 1.08 -15.88
N GLU A 274 -13.24 0.03 -15.07
CA GLU A 274 -14.08 -0.04 -13.86
C GLU A 274 -13.28 0.17 -12.56
N TYR A 275 -12.00 0.50 -12.66
CA TYR A 275 -11.08 0.69 -11.53
C TYR A 275 -10.45 2.08 -11.51
#